data_82b4b7eef375e296c253ca45bf074311
#
_entry.id   82b4b7eef375e296c253ca45bf074311
#
_cell.length_a   1.000
_cell.length_b   1.000
_cell.length_c   1.000
_cell.angle_alpha   90.00
_cell.angle_beta   90.00
_cell.angle_gamma   90.00
#
_symmetry.space_group_name_H-M   'P 1'
#
loop_
_entity.id
_entity.type
_entity.pdbx_description
1 polymer ?
#
loop_
_entity_poly.entity_id
_entity_poly.type
_entity_poly.pdbx_seq_one_letter_code
_entity_poly.pdbx_strand_id
1 'polypeptide(L)'
;MRRSLVIVGAGPRGTGLIERIAANAPELYDGHGLDVHLVDPHPPGAGRIWRAAQSPLLWMNSHAEDVTMFTDETVDMAGPVNPGPTLHEWAGIDGRTFADRQLQGAYLRWVHEQAVAALPDGVTVHHHPLRALRVSGPREGRQQVWLEGRPHPLLADLVVLALGHLDAELDAEQRDLAEYARTHGLVHLPPDFTADSDLSALAPGEPVLVRGFGLAFVDLMVLLTEGRGGRYDGDTYVPSGREPVLHVGSRRGVPYHSKIGYDWTGDRPPLPRFLGPAQIDGLLARPEGFARGEAAVGLSREDVWPLVEKELGFAHYHRLFTVHPERTAMSWADFEEKYAVADPAERGVLVAAAVPDPGDRLDLARLDRPLEGVRFGSHEELQEGLREYVEADLSRRHDPSHSPDLAVFLGLLSVYGQLVKLGDIGGWWHGFFSYLASGPPGPRLRQLLALSRAGVVRFVGADMEVRAEDGVFRASSPSVPGASVEARALVEARLPEPTVRRALDPLLRELHAEGVAESPDGLLRVDRTDGRLLDRSGRPHPRRFALGPHTDGRTPGAFTRPRTGGPAFRQNDATARAVLLLLAEAAEAAEAAEAAEVAEVAEAADVAEVAEVAGREKKAVL
;
A
#
# COMPACT_ATOMS: atom_id res chain seq x y z
N MET A 1 32.24 3.99 -20.61
CA MET A 1 31.64 2.63 -20.38
C MET A 1 30.17 2.78 -19.97
N ARG A 2 29.18 1.99 -20.53
CA ARG A 2 27.77 2.06 -20.13
C ARG A 2 27.59 1.62 -18.68
N ARG A 3 26.76 2.34 -17.91
CA ARG A 3 26.38 1.99 -16.54
C ARG A 3 25.21 1.02 -16.54
N SER A 4 25.02 0.31 -15.45
CA SER A 4 23.97 -0.70 -15.34
C SER A 4 23.16 -0.53 -14.05
N LEU A 5 21.85 -0.38 -14.21
CA LEU A 5 20.86 -0.33 -13.14
C LEU A 5 19.98 -1.57 -13.22
N VAL A 6 19.82 -2.31 -12.14
CA VAL A 6 18.82 -3.38 -12.05
C VAL A 6 17.67 -2.93 -11.16
N ILE A 7 16.44 -3.01 -11.68
CA ILE A 7 15.21 -2.78 -10.92
C ILE A 7 14.49 -4.13 -10.80
N VAL A 8 14.37 -4.62 -9.57
CA VAL A 8 13.62 -5.85 -9.27
C VAL A 8 12.20 -5.50 -8.89
N GLY A 9 11.26 -5.86 -9.75
CA GLY A 9 9.85 -5.48 -9.69
C GLY A 9 9.51 -4.45 -10.77
N ALA A 10 8.76 -4.88 -11.79
CA ALA A 10 8.31 -4.05 -12.92
C ALA A 10 6.83 -3.69 -12.84
N GLY A 11 6.18 -3.88 -11.68
CA GLY A 11 4.82 -3.43 -11.42
C GLY A 11 4.71 -1.91 -11.30
N PRO A 12 3.61 -1.38 -10.74
CA PRO A 12 3.36 0.07 -10.68
C PRO A 12 4.48 0.87 -10.00
N ARG A 13 5.15 0.31 -8.99
CA ARG A 13 6.30 0.99 -8.34
C ARG A 13 7.52 1.09 -9.24
N GLY A 14 7.89 0.00 -9.90
CA GLY A 14 8.99 -0.01 -10.88
C GLY A 14 8.69 0.91 -12.05
N THR A 15 7.45 0.93 -12.52
CA THR A 15 6.98 1.84 -13.57
C THR A 15 7.11 3.32 -13.15
N GLY A 16 6.65 3.68 -11.95
CA GLY A 16 6.80 5.04 -11.45
C GLY A 16 8.25 5.46 -11.22
N LEU A 17 9.15 4.51 -10.94
CA LEU A 17 10.59 4.79 -10.87
C LEU A 17 11.17 5.06 -12.27
N ILE A 18 10.81 4.25 -13.29
CA ILE A 18 11.22 4.48 -14.69
C ILE A 18 10.73 5.85 -15.17
N GLU A 19 9.48 6.20 -14.88
CA GLU A 19 8.90 7.49 -15.22
C GLU A 19 9.70 8.64 -14.60
N ARG A 20 10.08 8.54 -13.32
CA ARG A 20 10.92 9.55 -12.66
C ARG A 20 12.36 9.57 -13.18
N ILE A 21 12.93 8.42 -13.57
CA ILE A 21 14.23 8.37 -14.26
C ILE A 21 14.13 9.12 -15.58
N ALA A 22 13.10 8.87 -16.39
CA ALA A 22 12.91 9.57 -17.67
C ALA A 22 12.80 11.09 -17.49
N ALA A 23 12.05 11.54 -16.48
CA ALA A 23 11.84 12.95 -16.20
C ALA A 23 13.11 13.68 -15.69
N ASN A 24 13.94 13.00 -14.89
CA ASN A 24 15.13 13.61 -14.25
C ASN A 24 16.44 13.38 -15.02
N ALA A 25 16.52 12.37 -15.90
CA ALA A 25 17.76 12.04 -16.59
C ALA A 25 18.32 13.19 -17.48
N PRO A 26 17.49 14.02 -18.16
CA PRO A 26 18.02 15.16 -18.93
C PRO A 26 18.77 16.18 -18.08
N GLU A 27 18.44 16.32 -16.79
CA GLU A 27 19.15 17.20 -15.85
C GLU A 27 20.37 16.53 -15.19
N LEU A 28 20.23 15.25 -14.82
CA LEU A 28 21.16 14.61 -13.89
C LEU A 28 22.07 13.55 -14.52
N TYR A 29 21.80 13.13 -15.74
CA TYR A 29 22.49 12.01 -16.39
C TYR A 29 22.68 12.23 -17.91
N ASP A 30 22.83 13.45 -18.36
CA ASP A 30 22.96 13.76 -19.79
C ASP A 30 24.27 13.23 -20.38
N GLY A 31 24.17 12.69 -21.59
CA GLY A 31 25.34 12.22 -22.37
C GLY A 31 25.93 10.86 -21.98
N HIS A 32 25.48 10.23 -20.89
CA HIS A 32 25.97 8.93 -20.44
C HIS A 32 25.10 7.75 -20.90
N GLY A 33 25.73 6.62 -21.24
CA GLY A 33 25.03 5.38 -21.59
C GLY A 33 24.55 4.63 -20.33
N LEU A 34 23.26 4.24 -20.30
CA LEU A 34 22.66 3.47 -19.20
C LEU A 34 21.88 2.25 -19.72
N ASP A 35 22.18 1.08 -19.16
CA ASP A 35 21.38 -0.13 -19.33
C ASP A 35 20.52 -0.35 -18.08
N VAL A 36 19.20 -0.29 -18.24
CA VAL A 36 18.23 -0.54 -17.18
C VAL A 36 17.65 -1.94 -17.36
N HIS A 37 17.92 -2.83 -16.42
CA HIS A 37 17.40 -4.19 -16.41
C HIS A 37 16.20 -4.27 -15.49
N LEU A 38 15.01 -4.52 -16.07
CA LEU A 38 13.77 -4.76 -15.33
C LEU A 38 13.58 -6.27 -15.12
N VAL A 39 13.52 -6.69 -13.87
CA VAL A 39 13.41 -8.10 -13.49
C VAL A 39 12.07 -8.32 -12.78
N ASP A 40 11.14 -9.02 -13.43
CA ASP A 40 9.82 -9.37 -12.86
C ASP A 40 9.26 -10.59 -13.62
N PRO A 41 8.78 -11.65 -12.94
CA PRO A 41 8.12 -12.76 -13.63
C PRO A 41 6.76 -12.38 -14.23
N HIS A 42 6.19 -11.25 -13.84
CA HIS A 42 4.92 -10.73 -14.34
C HIS A 42 5.12 -9.62 -15.39
N PRO A 43 4.12 -9.36 -16.25
CA PRO A 43 4.22 -8.31 -17.24
C PRO A 43 4.47 -6.92 -16.63
N PRO A 44 5.37 -6.10 -17.24
CA PRO A 44 5.63 -4.75 -16.78
C PRO A 44 4.38 -3.86 -16.75
N GLY A 45 4.38 -2.89 -15.86
CA GLY A 45 3.26 -1.99 -15.59
C GLY A 45 2.25 -2.60 -14.63
N ALA A 46 1.60 -3.67 -15.02
CA ALA A 46 0.55 -4.34 -14.25
C ALA A 46 1.09 -5.15 -13.06
N GLY A 47 2.23 -5.81 -13.21
CA GLY A 47 2.78 -6.72 -12.21
C GLY A 47 1.82 -7.85 -11.85
N ARG A 48 1.99 -8.44 -10.65
CA ARG A 48 1.18 -9.57 -10.17
C ARG A 48 -0.29 -9.20 -9.95
N ILE A 49 -0.55 -8.06 -9.29
CA ILE A 49 -1.89 -7.73 -8.75
C ILE A 49 -2.87 -7.29 -9.83
N TRP A 50 -2.38 -6.58 -10.86
CA TRP A 50 -3.21 -5.97 -11.90
C TRP A 50 -3.15 -6.71 -13.23
N ARG A 51 -2.71 -7.98 -13.23
CA ARG A 51 -2.59 -8.79 -14.45
C ARG A 51 -3.95 -9.01 -15.11
N ALA A 52 -3.94 -9.12 -16.44
CA ALA A 52 -5.17 -9.37 -17.21
C ALA A 52 -5.77 -10.78 -16.97
N ALA A 53 -4.93 -11.76 -16.61
CA ALA A 53 -5.35 -13.14 -16.37
C ALA A 53 -5.99 -13.32 -14.98
N GLN A 54 -7.08 -12.59 -14.71
CA GLN A 54 -7.91 -12.72 -13.50
C GLN A 54 -9.37 -12.42 -13.84
N SER A 55 -10.27 -12.68 -12.90
CA SER A 55 -11.71 -12.49 -13.11
C SER A 55 -12.06 -11.00 -13.31
N PRO A 56 -12.90 -10.65 -14.30
CA PRO A 56 -13.43 -9.30 -14.48
C PRO A 56 -14.40 -8.90 -13.37
N LEU A 57 -14.81 -9.84 -12.52
CA LEU A 57 -15.62 -9.53 -11.33
C LEU A 57 -14.83 -8.79 -10.25
N LEU A 58 -13.50 -8.81 -10.31
CA LEU A 58 -12.63 -8.14 -9.34
C LEU A 58 -12.47 -6.67 -9.72
N TRP A 59 -13.07 -5.80 -8.93
CA TRP A 59 -13.08 -4.37 -9.16
C TRP A 59 -12.02 -3.63 -8.34
N MET A 60 -11.69 -2.44 -8.82
CA MET A 60 -11.02 -1.42 -8.04
C MET A 60 -11.93 -0.94 -6.90
N ASN A 61 -11.33 -0.48 -5.81
CA ASN A 61 -12.04 0.24 -4.74
C ASN A 61 -11.85 1.76 -4.82
N SER A 62 -11.37 2.27 -5.94
CA SER A 62 -11.24 3.70 -6.25
C SER A 62 -12.04 4.03 -7.50
N HIS A 63 -12.60 5.23 -7.55
CA HIS A 63 -13.19 5.74 -8.79
C HIS A 63 -12.10 5.91 -9.85
N ALA A 64 -12.44 5.79 -11.13
CA ALA A 64 -11.48 5.90 -12.22
C ALA A 64 -10.84 7.29 -12.31
N GLU A 65 -11.58 8.36 -11.93
CA GLU A 65 -11.05 9.73 -11.82
C GLU A 65 -10.03 9.92 -10.68
N ASP A 66 -10.08 9.03 -9.67
CA ASP A 66 -9.19 9.02 -8.52
C ASP A 66 -7.90 8.23 -8.75
N VAL A 67 -7.62 7.82 -9.98
CA VAL A 67 -6.46 6.97 -10.32
C VAL A 67 -5.58 7.66 -11.33
N THR A 68 -4.36 8.05 -10.93
CA THR A 68 -3.31 8.51 -11.82
C THR A 68 -1.94 7.94 -11.44
N MET A 69 -1.07 7.77 -12.43
CA MET A 69 0.35 7.46 -12.29
C MET A 69 1.24 8.68 -12.58
N PHE A 70 0.65 9.81 -12.94
CA PHE A 70 1.33 11.02 -13.36
C PHE A 70 1.39 12.04 -12.22
N THR A 71 2.47 12.82 -12.21
CA THR A 71 2.70 13.85 -11.21
C THR A 71 1.99 15.15 -11.59
N ASP A 72 1.69 15.95 -10.59
CA ASP A 72 1.12 17.30 -10.71
C ASP A 72 1.82 18.29 -9.76
N GLU A 73 1.44 19.54 -9.82
CA GLU A 73 2.03 20.65 -9.06
C GLU A 73 1.87 20.54 -7.54
N THR A 74 1.03 19.64 -7.05
CA THR A 74 0.86 19.42 -5.60
C THR A 74 1.87 18.44 -5.02
N VAL A 75 2.60 17.70 -5.88
CA VAL A 75 3.64 16.77 -5.44
C VAL A 75 4.89 17.57 -5.07
N ASP A 76 5.20 17.61 -3.77
CA ASP A 76 6.42 18.24 -3.25
C ASP A 76 7.64 17.38 -3.59
N MET A 77 8.27 17.63 -4.74
CA MET A 77 9.42 16.91 -5.29
C MET A 77 10.40 17.85 -5.97
N ALA A 78 11.66 17.43 -6.10
CA ALA A 78 12.71 18.24 -6.71
C ALA A 78 12.73 18.13 -8.25
N GLY A 79 12.26 17.01 -8.80
CA GLY A 79 12.24 16.78 -10.23
C GLY A 79 11.05 17.45 -10.94
N PRO A 80 11.06 17.48 -12.28
CA PRO A 80 10.01 18.12 -13.06
C PRO A 80 8.68 17.40 -12.94
N VAL A 81 7.58 18.15 -12.98
CA VAL A 81 6.23 17.62 -13.10
C VAL A 81 6.06 16.99 -14.49
N ASN A 82 5.47 15.80 -14.53
CA ASN A 82 5.12 15.09 -15.75
C ASN A 82 3.62 14.77 -15.75
N PRO A 83 2.77 15.66 -16.28
CA PRO A 83 1.32 15.47 -16.26
C PRO A 83 0.88 14.42 -17.28
N GLY A 84 -0.23 13.76 -16.99
CA GLY A 84 -0.83 12.79 -17.90
C GLY A 84 -2.25 12.43 -17.47
N PRO A 85 -2.95 11.62 -18.27
CA PRO A 85 -4.36 11.30 -18.04
C PRO A 85 -4.55 10.40 -16.82
N THR A 86 -5.67 10.61 -16.14
CA THR A 86 -6.21 9.63 -15.18
C THR A 86 -6.73 8.38 -15.90
N LEU A 87 -7.05 7.34 -15.12
CA LEU A 87 -7.63 6.13 -15.70
C LEU A 87 -8.92 6.42 -16.50
N HIS A 88 -9.81 7.29 -15.97
CA HIS A 88 -11.06 7.62 -16.65
C HIS A 88 -10.85 8.36 -17.96
N GLU A 89 -9.93 9.32 -17.99
CA GLU A 89 -9.59 10.08 -19.20
C GLU A 89 -8.95 9.19 -20.26
N TRP A 90 -8.02 8.32 -19.85
CA TRP A 90 -7.36 7.38 -20.73
C TRP A 90 -8.32 6.35 -21.33
N ALA A 91 -9.21 5.80 -20.48
CA ALA A 91 -10.15 4.75 -20.91
C ALA A 91 -11.41 5.31 -21.58
N GLY A 92 -11.69 6.62 -21.49
CA GLY A 92 -12.91 7.24 -22.01
C GLY A 92 -14.18 6.75 -21.29
N ILE A 93 -14.09 6.48 -19.99
CA ILE A 93 -15.20 6.01 -19.16
C ILE A 93 -15.64 7.12 -18.19
N ASP A 94 -16.84 6.97 -17.58
CA ASP A 94 -17.29 7.88 -16.53
C ASP A 94 -16.33 7.85 -15.35
N GLY A 95 -15.96 9.04 -14.83
CA GLY A 95 -15.00 9.20 -13.75
C GLY A 95 -15.39 8.48 -12.45
N ARG A 96 -16.70 8.36 -12.20
CA ARG A 96 -17.25 7.67 -11.01
C ARG A 96 -17.33 6.14 -11.16
N THR A 97 -16.90 5.60 -12.29
CA THR A 97 -16.85 4.16 -12.52
C THR A 97 -15.79 3.50 -11.62
N PHE A 98 -16.14 2.36 -11.04
CA PHE A 98 -15.19 1.45 -10.43
C PHE A 98 -14.73 0.45 -11.50
N ALA A 99 -13.57 0.72 -12.08
CA ALA A 99 -12.99 -0.15 -13.12
C ALA A 99 -12.68 -1.55 -12.57
N ASP A 100 -12.71 -2.56 -13.42
CA ASP A 100 -12.14 -3.86 -13.05
C ASP A 100 -10.61 -3.83 -13.05
N ARG A 101 -10.00 -4.86 -12.45
CA ARG A 101 -8.54 -4.94 -12.35
C ARG A 101 -7.85 -5.18 -13.70
N GLN A 102 -8.56 -5.71 -14.70
CA GLN A 102 -8.02 -5.90 -16.03
C GLN A 102 -7.83 -4.56 -16.74
N LEU A 103 -8.84 -3.67 -16.66
CA LEU A 103 -8.77 -2.32 -17.21
C LEU A 103 -7.68 -1.49 -16.52
N GLN A 104 -7.60 -1.56 -15.17
CA GLN A 104 -6.50 -0.95 -14.43
C GLN A 104 -5.14 -1.47 -14.88
N GLY A 105 -5.01 -2.77 -15.09
CA GLY A 105 -3.78 -3.39 -15.60
C GLY A 105 -3.40 -2.92 -17.01
N ALA A 106 -4.40 -2.71 -17.88
CA ALA A 106 -4.17 -2.17 -19.21
C ALA A 106 -3.66 -0.71 -19.16
N TYR A 107 -4.25 0.13 -18.29
CA TYR A 107 -3.77 1.48 -18.03
C TYR A 107 -2.33 1.49 -17.52
N LEU A 108 -2.01 0.68 -16.50
CA LEU A 108 -0.66 0.61 -15.93
C LEU A 108 0.39 0.14 -16.94
N ARG A 109 0.04 -0.77 -17.84
CA ARG A 109 0.91 -1.21 -18.93
C ARG A 109 1.16 -0.07 -19.90
N TRP A 110 0.10 0.64 -20.30
CA TRP A 110 0.24 1.81 -21.17
C TRP A 110 1.14 2.88 -20.52
N VAL A 111 0.96 3.17 -19.22
CA VAL A 111 1.86 4.12 -18.49
C VAL A 111 3.31 3.65 -18.54
N HIS A 112 3.55 2.34 -18.36
CA HIS A 112 4.89 1.78 -18.47
C HIS A 112 5.50 2.00 -19.86
N GLU A 113 4.74 1.74 -20.91
CA GLU A 113 5.15 1.96 -22.31
C GLU A 113 5.48 3.44 -22.56
N GLN A 114 4.66 4.36 -22.04
CA GLN A 114 4.95 5.80 -22.14
C GLN A 114 6.23 6.19 -21.37
N ALA A 115 6.41 5.66 -20.17
CA ALA A 115 7.60 5.95 -19.34
C ALA A 115 8.89 5.45 -20.03
N VAL A 116 8.86 4.26 -20.63
CA VAL A 116 10.00 3.73 -21.40
C VAL A 116 10.26 4.54 -22.67
N ALA A 117 9.21 4.94 -23.39
CA ALA A 117 9.33 5.75 -24.60
C ALA A 117 9.85 7.18 -24.33
N ALA A 118 9.68 7.68 -23.11
CA ALA A 118 10.16 9.00 -22.70
C ALA A 118 11.62 9.03 -22.22
N LEU A 119 12.28 7.88 -22.12
CA LEU A 119 13.69 7.82 -21.73
C LEU A 119 14.58 8.49 -22.80
N PRO A 120 15.62 9.25 -22.39
CA PRO A 120 16.50 9.93 -23.34
C PRO A 120 17.33 8.95 -24.15
N ASP A 121 17.88 9.44 -25.27
CA ASP A 121 18.82 8.69 -26.07
C ASP A 121 20.01 8.21 -25.20
N GLY A 122 20.42 6.95 -25.42
CA GLY A 122 21.50 6.33 -24.63
C GLY A 122 21.01 5.51 -23.43
N VAL A 123 19.74 5.64 -22.99
CA VAL A 123 19.14 4.75 -21.99
C VAL A 123 18.41 3.60 -22.66
N THR A 124 18.78 2.36 -22.34
CA THR A 124 18.17 1.16 -22.90
C THR A 124 17.53 0.31 -21.80
N VAL A 125 16.29 -0.13 -22.01
CA VAL A 125 15.57 -1.00 -21.07
C VAL A 125 15.59 -2.45 -21.55
N HIS A 126 16.01 -3.35 -20.68
CA HIS A 126 16.06 -4.79 -20.91
C HIS A 126 15.07 -5.49 -19.96
N HIS A 127 14.08 -6.17 -20.50
CA HIS A 127 13.11 -6.93 -19.73
C HIS A 127 13.59 -8.35 -19.47
N HIS A 128 13.56 -8.79 -18.23
CA HIS A 128 13.86 -10.15 -17.80
C HIS A 128 12.60 -10.74 -17.12
N PRO A 129 11.79 -11.56 -17.84
CA PRO A 129 10.59 -12.18 -17.27
C PRO A 129 10.95 -13.37 -16.36
N LEU A 130 11.75 -13.08 -15.33
CA LEU A 130 12.35 -14.03 -14.42
C LEU A 130 12.28 -13.51 -12.99
N ARG A 131 12.35 -14.42 -12.02
CA ARG A 131 12.45 -14.06 -10.60
C ARG A 131 13.91 -13.75 -10.24
N ALA A 132 14.14 -12.69 -9.47
CA ALA A 132 15.40 -12.46 -8.79
C ALA A 132 15.47 -13.34 -7.53
N LEU A 133 16.57 -14.05 -7.36
CA LEU A 133 16.75 -15.00 -6.25
C LEU A 133 17.65 -14.45 -5.15
N ARG A 134 18.63 -13.62 -5.52
CA ARG A 134 19.64 -13.07 -4.61
C ARG A 134 20.27 -11.82 -5.19
N VAL A 135 20.65 -10.88 -4.33
CA VAL A 135 21.56 -9.77 -4.63
C VAL A 135 22.77 -9.91 -3.75
N SER A 136 23.97 -10.01 -4.35
CA SER A 136 25.24 -10.12 -3.64
C SER A 136 26.27 -9.16 -4.22
N GLY A 137 27.44 -9.06 -3.61
CA GLY A 137 28.54 -8.23 -4.09
C GLY A 137 29.15 -7.38 -2.97
N PRO A 138 30.34 -6.83 -3.21
CA PRO A 138 31.03 -6.00 -2.23
C PRO A 138 30.26 -4.67 -2.05
N ARG A 139 30.35 -4.10 -0.85
CA ARG A 139 29.61 -2.88 -0.49
C ARG A 139 29.85 -1.73 -1.48
N GLU A 140 31.10 -1.49 -1.88
CA GLU A 140 31.50 -0.39 -2.76
C GLU A 140 31.65 -0.81 -4.24
N GLY A 141 31.46 -2.10 -4.56
CA GLY A 141 31.65 -2.65 -5.90
C GLY A 141 30.35 -2.93 -6.64
N ARG A 142 30.48 -3.45 -7.87
CA ARG A 142 29.32 -3.88 -8.66
C ARG A 142 28.56 -4.98 -7.94
N GLN A 143 27.26 -4.88 -8.00
CA GLN A 143 26.32 -5.84 -7.42
C GLN A 143 26.02 -6.96 -8.41
N GLN A 144 25.74 -8.14 -7.91
CA GLN A 144 25.39 -9.34 -8.65
C GLN A 144 23.95 -9.70 -8.38
N VAL A 145 23.07 -9.60 -9.38
CA VAL A 145 21.67 -9.99 -9.27
C VAL A 145 21.47 -11.35 -9.92
N TRP A 146 21.21 -12.36 -9.11
CA TRP A 146 21.02 -13.74 -9.55
C TRP A 146 19.57 -13.97 -9.94
N LEU A 147 19.37 -14.49 -11.16
CA LEU A 147 18.03 -14.74 -11.72
C LEU A 147 17.76 -16.24 -11.80
N GLU A 148 16.49 -16.59 -11.63
CA GLU A 148 16.01 -17.96 -11.78
C GLU A 148 16.40 -18.54 -13.16
N GLY A 149 16.97 -19.75 -13.16
CA GLY A 149 17.36 -20.43 -14.40
C GLY A 149 18.53 -19.82 -15.17
N ARG A 150 19.23 -18.81 -14.63
CA ARG A 150 20.43 -18.22 -15.27
C ARG A 150 21.71 -18.67 -14.57
N PRO A 151 22.73 -19.13 -15.33
CA PRO A 151 23.99 -19.59 -14.74
C PRO A 151 24.89 -18.45 -14.24
N HIS A 152 24.67 -17.22 -14.73
CA HIS A 152 25.47 -16.04 -14.38
C HIS A 152 24.57 -14.91 -13.92
N PRO A 153 25.00 -14.10 -12.92
CA PRO A 153 24.25 -12.96 -12.45
C PRO A 153 24.30 -11.80 -13.45
N LEU A 154 23.30 -10.92 -13.39
CA LEU A 154 23.42 -9.57 -13.94
C LEU A 154 24.37 -8.76 -13.04
N LEU A 155 25.30 -8.05 -13.67
CA LEU A 155 26.23 -7.17 -12.97
C LEU A 155 25.69 -5.74 -13.04
N ALA A 156 25.41 -5.16 -11.89
CA ALA A 156 24.83 -3.83 -11.77
C ALA A 156 25.71 -2.86 -10.99
N ASP A 157 25.73 -1.60 -11.41
CA ASP A 157 26.30 -0.52 -10.61
C ASP A 157 25.39 -0.21 -9.42
N LEU A 158 24.07 -0.20 -9.65
CA LEU A 158 23.06 0.01 -8.62
C LEU A 158 21.90 -1.01 -8.76
N VAL A 159 21.24 -1.31 -7.64
CA VAL A 159 20.06 -2.19 -7.57
C VAL A 159 18.94 -1.49 -6.81
N VAL A 160 17.75 -1.46 -7.37
CA VAL A 160 16.54 -0.99 -6.71
C VAL A 160 15.54 -2.14 -6.57
N LEU A 161 15.12 -2.42 -5.35
CA LEU A 161 14.09 -3.39 -5.04
C LEU A 161 12.74 -2.68 -5.00
N ALA A 162 11.96 -2.77 -6.07
CA ALA A 162 10.61 -2.22 -6.18
C ALA A 162 9.56 -3.33 -5.99
N LEU A 163 9.78 -4.17 -4.96
CA LEU A 163 8.98 -5.35 -4.69
C LEU A 163 7.54 -4.97 -4.32
N GLY A 164 6.58 -5.67 -4.94
CA GLY A 164 5.17 -5.57 -4.63
C GLY A 164 4.76 -6.46 -3.45
N HIS A 165 3.51 -6.91 -3.47
CA HIS A 165 3.01 -7.87 -2.50
C HIS A 165 3.55 -9.27 -2.79
N LEU A 166 4.10 -9.92 -1.79
CA LEU A 166 4.72 -11.25 -1.86
C LEU A 166 4.07 -12.21 -0.88
N ASP A 167 4.27 -13.50 -1.13
CA ASP A 167 3.78 -14.56 -0.26
C ASP A 167 4.61 -14.64 1.03
N ALA A 168 3.98 -15.05 2.13
CA ALA A 168 4.61 -15.24 3.42
C ALA A 168 4.37 -16.64 3.97
N GLU A 169 5.34 -17.14 4.75
CA GLU A 169 5.14 -18.37 5.53
C GLU A 169 4.00 -18.18 6.53
N LEU A 170 3.25 -19.24 6.76
CA LEU A 170 2.19 -19.27 7.75
C LEU A 170 2.76 -18.97 9.14
N ASP A 171 2.03 -18.21 9.96
CA ASP A 171 2.33 -18.07 11.38
C ASP A 171 2.01 -19.37 12.15
N ALA A 172 2.25 -19.39 13.46
CA ALA A 172 2.04 -20.59 14.26
C ALA A 172 0.56 -21.04 14.23
N GLU A 173 -0.37 -20.10 14.43
CA GLU A 173 -1.81 -20.39 14.40
C GLU A 173 -2.23 -20.95 13.04
N GLN A 174 -1.78 -20.34 11.95
CA GLN A 174 -2.13 -20.79 10.61
C GLN A 174 -1.54 -22.18 10.29
N ARG A 175 -0.34 -22.48 10.77
CA ARG A 175 0.24 -23.83 10.63
C ARG A 175 -0.56 -24.87 11.40
N ASP A 176 -0.97 -24.57 12.64
CA ASP A 176 -1.76 -25.47 13.46
C ASP A 176 -3.13 -25.76 12.82
N LEU A 177 -3.81 -24.72 12.29
CA LEU A 177 -5.06 -24.86 11.55
C LEU A 177 -4.90 -25.68 10.27
N ALA A 178 -3.82 -25.46 9.51
CA ALA A 178 -3.53 -26.19 8.28
C ALA A 178 -3.24 -27.67 8.57
N GLU A 179 -2.47 -27.97 9.62
CA GLU A 179 -2.16 -29.35 10.05
C GLU A 179 -3.42 -30.06 10.54
N TYR A 180 -4.26 -29.36 11.32
CA TYR A 180 -5.54 -29.90 11.76
C TYR A 180 -6.45 -30.22 10.57
N ALA A 181 -6.55 -29.30 9.60
CA ALA A 181 -7.33 -29.49 8.39
C ALA A 181 -6.86 -30.73 7.61
N ARG A 182 -5.56 -30.88 7.41
CA ARG A 182 -4.95 -31.99 6.72
C ARG A 182 -5.27 -33.34 7.43
N THR A 183 -5.18 -33.35 8.76
CA THR A 183 -5.41 -34.56 9.58
C THR A 183 -6.87 -35.02 9.54
N HIS A 184 -7.83 -34.08 9.48
CA HIS A 184 -9.27 -34.40 9.55
C HIS A 184 -9.98 -34.30 8.20
N GLY A 185 -9.24 -34.13 7.09
CA GLY A 185 -9.82 -34.00 5.75
C GLY A 185 -10.73 -32.77 5.61
N LEU A 186 -10.32 -31.64 6.22
CA LEU A 186 -10.98 -30.35 6.16
C LEU A 186 -10.29 -29.44 5.13
N VAL A 187 -10.95 -28.34 4.78
CA VAL A 187 -10.40 -27.32 3.89
C VAL A 187 -9.95 -26.11 4.71
N HIS A 188 -8.68 -25.75 4.63
CA HIS A 188 -8.16 -24.50 5.18
C HIS A 188 -7.48 -23.70 4.08
N LEU A 189 -8.00 -22.52 3.76
CA LEU A 189 -7.39 -21.55 2.85
C LEU A 189 -6.77 -20.44 3.71
N PRO A 190 -5.43 -20.41 3.83
CA PRO A 190 -4.72 -19.43 4.64
C PRO A 190 -4.75 -18.04 4.00
N PRO A 191 -4.19 -17.00 4.66
CA PRO A 191 -4.03 -15.68 4.07
C PRO A 191 -3.35 -15.73 2.70
N ASP A 192 -4.02 -15.17 1.68
CA ASP A 192 -3.58 -15.23 0.28
C ASP A 192 -4.17 -14.07 -0.54
N PHE A 193 -3.69 -13.92 -1.77
CA PHE A 193 -4.30 -13.04 -2.78
C PHE A 193 -5.50 -13.76 -3.40
N THR A 194 -6.70 -13.32 -3.09
CA THR A 194 -7.96 -14.01 -3.45
C THR A 194 -8.05 -14.36 -4.95
N ALA A 195 -7.44 -13.54 -5.82
CA ALA A 195 -7.38 -13.81 -7.27
C ALA A 195 -6.52 -15.04 -7.63
N ASP A 196 -5.65 -15.49 -6.73
CA ASP A 196 -4.73 -16.62 -6.91
C ASP A 196 -5.18 -17.87 -6.14
N SER A 197 -6.13 -17.72 -5.19
CA SER A 197 -6.60 -18.81 -4.33
C SER A 197 -7.42 -19.84 -5.10
N ASP A 198 -7.16 -21.12 -4.86
CA ASP A 198 -7.99 -22.20 -5.38
C ASP A 198 -9.26 -22.37 -4.53
N LEU A 199 -10.36 -21.81 -5.03
CA LEU A 199 -11.68 -21.88 -4.38
C LEU A 199 -12.49 -23.13 -4.75
N SER A 200 -11.94 -24.06 -5.54
CA SER A 200 -12.66 -25.24 -6.04
C SER A 200 -13.05 -26.23 -4.94
N ALA A 201 -12.28 -26.27 -3.86
CA ALA A 201 -12.53 -27.14 -2.71
C ALA A 201 -13.73 -26.72 -1.84
N LEU A 202 -14.26 -25.48 -2.02
CA LEU A 202 -15.43 -25.00 -1.29
C LEU A 202 -16.71 -25.50 -1.94
N ALA A 203 -17.34 -26.53 -1.33
CA ALA A 203 -18.46 -27.25 -1.94
C ALA A 203 -19.77 -26.43 -1.93
N PRO A 204 -20.65 -26.60 -2.94
CA PRO A 204 -21.97 -25.97 -2.97
C PRO A 204 -22.84 -26.32 -1.76
N GLY A 205 -23.54 -25.32 -1.21
CA GLY A 205 -24.45 -25.48 -0.08
C GLY A 205 -23.80 -25.75 1.28
N GLU A 206 -22.49 -26.05 1.32
CA GLU A 206 -21.78 -26.34 2.56
C GLU A 206 -21.43 -25.03 3.30
N PRO A 207 -21.46 -25.04 4.64
CA PRO A 207 -21.02 -23.91 5.44
C PRO A 207 -19.50 -23.71 5.32
N VAL A 208 -19.08 -22.45 5.13
CA VAL A 208 -17.68 -22.00 5.09
C VAL A 208 -17.50 -20.88 6.09
N LEU A 209 -16.61 -21.07 7.06
CA LEU A 209 -16.19 -19.98 7.94
C LEU A 209 -15.25 -19.04 7.19
N VAL A 210 -15.50 -17.75 7.28
CA VAL A 210 -14.66 -16.72 6.66
C VAL A 210 -14.19 -15.76 7.72
N ARG A 211 -12.87 -15.75 8.01
CA ARG A 211 -12.28 -14.85 8.97
C ARG A 211 -11.64 -13.67 8.26
N GLY A 212 -12.30 -12.50 8.37
CA GLY A 212 -11.94 -11.25 7.71
C GLY A 212 -13.10 -10.65 6.93
N PHE A 213 -13.33 -9.33 7.09
CA PHE A 213 -14.50 -8.66 6.52
C PHE A 213 -14.10 -7.38 5.75
N GLY A 214 -12.87 -7.35 5.21
CA GLY A 214 -12.33 -6.29 4.36
C GLY A 214 -12.48 -6.58 2.87
N LEU A 215 -11.61 -5.98 2.04
CA LEU A 215 -11.67 -6.11 0.58
C LEU A 215 -11.43 -7.52 0.09
N ALA A 216 -10.57 -8.31 0.76
CA ALA A 216 -10.35 -9.70 0.39
C ALA A 216 -11.63 -10.55 0.53
N PHE A 217 -12.47 -10.27 1.53
CA PHE A 217 -13.79 -10.88 1.63
C PHE A 217 -14.69 -10.48 0.46
N VAL A 218 -14.67 -9.21 0.04
CA VAL A 218 -15.50 -8.74 -1.09
C VAL A 218 -15.11 -9.47 -2.37
N ASP A 219 -13.81 -9.64 -2.63
CA ASP A 219 -13.30 -10.43 -3.76
C ASP A 219 -13.76 -11.89 -3.66
N LEU A 220 -13.61 -12.52 -2.50
CA LEU A 220 -14.06 -13.89 -2.23
C LEU A 220 -15.56 -14.03 -2.48
N MET A 221 -16.36 -13.10 -1.96
CA MET A 221 -17.81 -13.07 -2.11
C MET A 221 -18.22 -13.11 -3.59
N VAL A 222 -17.69 -12.22 -4.41
CA VAL A 222 -18.08 -12.15 -5.83
C VAL A 222 -17.63 -13.39 -6.62
N LEU A 223 -16.46 -13.94 -6.32
CA LEU A 223 -15.96 -15.15 -6.98
C LEU A 223 -16.79 -16.39 -6.63
N LEU A 224 -17.27 -16.49 -5.38
CA LEU A 224 -18.07 -17.62 -4.91
C LEU A 224 -19.57 -17.51 -5.22
N THR A 225 -20.03 -16.34 -5.67
CA THR A 225 -21.44 -16.08 -6.00
C THR A 225 -21.64 -15.83 -7.50
N GLU A 226 -21.40 -14.62 -8.01
CA GLU A 226 -21.47 -14.34 -9.45
C GLU A 226 -20.51 -15.22 -10.26
N GLY A 227 -19.29 -15.43 -9.78
CA GLY A 227 -18.31 -16.31 -10.40
C GLY A 227 -18.77 -17.77 -10.50
N ARG A 228 -19.73 -18.19 -9.69
CA ARG A 228 -20.40 -19.50 -9.75
C ARG A 228 -21.75 -19.48 -10.46
N GLY A 229 -22.10 -18.34 -11.10
CA GLY A 229 -23.28 -18.19 -11.95
C GLY A 229 -24.53 -17.69 -11.26
N GLY A 230 -24.44 -17.27 -10.00
CA GLY A 230 -25.47 -16.49 -9.38
C GLY A 230 -25.63 -15.13 -10.04
N ARG A 231 -26.78 -14.50 -9.92
CA ARG A 231 -27.07 -13.22 -10.55
C ARG A 231 -27.92 -12.34 -9.66
N TYR A 232 -27.91 -11.05 -9.94
CA TYR A 232 -28.79 -10.08 -9.29
C TYR A 232 -29.94 -9.67 -10.21
N ASP A 233 -31.14 -9.57 -9.63
CA ASP A 233 -32.33 -8.98 -10.24
C ASP A 233 -32.74 -7.81 -9.35
N GLY A 234 -32.29 -6.59 -9.69
CA GLY A 234 -32.34 -5.45 -8.81
C GLY A 234 -31.58 -5.72 -7.51
N ASP A 235 -32.25 -5.53 -6.38
CA ASP A 235 -31.69 -5.76 -5.03
C ASP A 235 -31.88 -7.21 -4.54
N THR A 236 -32.32 -8.14 -5.40
CA THR A 236 -32.55 -9.54 -5.07
C THR A 236 -31.45 -10.41 -5.68
N TYR A 237 -30.83 -11.25 -4.87
CA TYR A 237 -29.89 -12.25 -5.36
C TYR A 237 -30.65 -13.55 -5.74
N VAL A 238 -30.36 -14.07 -6.93
CA VAL A 238 -30.89 -15.32 -7.46
C VAL A 238 -29.76 -16.35 -7.47
N PRO A 239 -29.75 -17.32 -6.53
CA PRO A 239 -28.71 -18.32 -6.44
C PRO A 239 -28.65 -19.22 -7.66
N SER A 240 -27.44 -19.67 -8.02
CA SER A 240 -27.23 -20.73 -9.04
C SER A 240 -27.35 -22.15 -8.46
N GLY A 241 -27.31 -22.26 -7.12
CA GLY A 241 -27.21 -23.53 -6.40
C GLY A 241 -25.80 -24.10 -6.32
N ARG A 242 -24.78 -23.33 -6.77
CA ARG A 242 -23.35 -23.70 -6.71
C ARG A 242 -22.58 -22.91 -5.67
N GLU A 243 -23.21 -21.98 -4.98
CA GLU A 243 -22.62 -21.19 -3.92
C GLU A 243 -22.47 -22.00 -2.63
N PRO A 244 -21.37 -21.85 -1.86
CA PRO A 244 -21.33 -22.24 -0.47
C PRO A 244 -22.14 -21.25 0.39
N VAL A 245 -22.38 -21.58 1.66
CA VAL A 245 -22.93 -20.65 2.64
C VAL A 245 -21.78 -20.01 3.42
N LEU A 246 -21.55 -18.71 3.23
CA LEU A 246 -20.43 -17.99 3.84
C LEU A 246 -20.81 -17.45 5.21
N HIS A 247 -20.15 -17.94 6.27
CA HIS A 247 -20.28 -17.43 7.64
C HIS A 247 -19.11 -16.50 7.94
N VAL A 248 -19.32 -15.16 7.84
CA VAL A 248 -18.26 -14.16 7.93
C VAL A 248 -18.24 -13.45 9.28
N GLY A 249 -17.04 -13.29 9.82
CA GLY A 249 -16.78 -12.50 11.02
C GLY A 249 -15.39 -11.89 11.00
N SER A 250 -15.17 -10.97 11.92
CA SER A 250 -13.88 -10.27 12.05
C SER A 250 -13.76 -9.66 13.45
N ARG A 251 -12.62 -9.02 13.75
CA ARG A 251 -12.47 -8.25 14.98
C ARG A 251 -13.55 -7.17 15.16
N ARG A 252 -13.92 -6.46 14.08
CA ARG A 252 -15.00 -5.45 14.11
C ARG A 252 -16.40 -6.03 13.94
N GLY A 253 -16.53 -7.19 13.31
CA GLY A 253 -17.79 -7.86 13.02
C GLY A 253 -18.61 -7.25 11.90
N VAL A 254 -18.14 -6.18 11.30
CA VAL A 254 -18.80 -5.43 10.21
C VAL A 254 -17.86 -5.26 9.02
N PRO A 255 -18.39 -5.06 7.79
CA PRO A 255 -17.58 -4.78 6.62
C PRO A 255 -16.89 -3.41 6.72
N TYR A 256 -15.92 -3.16 5.87
CA TYR A 256 -15.37 -1.81 5.67
C TYR A 256 -16.47 -0.87 5.16
N HIS A 257 -16.39 0.39 5.56
CA HIS A 257 -17.34 1.42 5.13
C HIS A 257 -17.36 1.58 3.61
N SER A 258 -18.52 1.83 3.04
CA SER A 258 -18.69 2.12 1.61
C SER A 258 -17.80 3.29 1.18
N LYS A 259 -17.34 3.28 -0.08
CA LYS A 259 -16.85 4.51 -0.72
C LYS A 259 -17.95 5.56 -0.73
N ILE A 260 -17.56 6.83 -0.55
CA ILE A 260 -18.48 7.96 -0.60
C ILE A 260 -18.95 8.17 -2.03
N GLY A 261 -20.27 8.27 -2.20
CA GLY A 261 -20.94 8.35 -3.49
C GLY A 261 -21.38 9.77 -3.88
N TYR A 262 -20.92 10.81 -3.20
CA TYR A 262 -21.18 12.22 -3.51
C TYR A 262 -19.92 13.05 -3.50
N ASP A 263 -19.96 14.23 -4.16
CA ASP A 263 -18.83 15.14 -4.28
C ASP A 263 -18.81 16.17 -3.16
N TRP A 264 -17.60 16.71 -2.93
CA TRP A 264 -17.44 17.86 -2.06
C TRP A 264 -18.00 19.11 -2.71
N THR A 265 -18.80 19.86 -1.96
CA THR A 265 -19.34 21.15 -2.36
C THR A 265 -18.95 22.25 -1.35
N GLY A 266 -18.65 23.45 -1.82
CA GLY A 266 -18.24 24.57 -0.97
C GLY A 266 -16.79 24.47 -0.47
N ASP A 267 -16.47 25.28 0.55
CA ASP A 267 -15.12 25.41 1.08
C ASP A 267 -14.69 24.18 1.86
N ARG A 268 -13.44 23.77 1.65
CA ARG A 268 -12.82 22.66 2.38
C ARG A 268 -12.36 23.10 3.77
N PRO A 269 -12.38 22.22 4.79
CA PRO A 269 -11.75 22.53 6.05
C PRO A 269 -10.24 22.81 5.84
N PRO A 270 -9.69 23.85 6.52
CA PRO A 270 -8.26 24.19 6.39
C PRO A 270 -7.40 23.16 7.14
N LEU A 271 -7.06 22.07 6.47
CA LEU A 271 -6.26 20.97 6.99
C LEU A 271 -4.83 21.00 6.41
N PRO A 272 -3.80 20.59 7.20
CA PRO A 272 -3.85 20.19 8.62
C PRO A 272 -3.99 21.39 9.55
N ARG A 273 -4.78 21.26 10.63
CA ARG A 273 -4.98 22.30 11.64
C ARG A 273 -4.26 22.02 12.96
N PHE A 274 -4.35 20.79 13.47
CA PHE A 274 -3.80 20.38 14.77
C PHE A 274 -2.75 19.29 14.65
N LEU A 275 -2.58 18.68 13.49
CA LEU A 275 -1.54 17.71 13.18
C LEU A 275 -0.78 18.16 11.91
N GLY A 276 -0.16 19.33 11.99
CA GLY A 276 0.66 19.89 10.92
C GLY A 276 2.15 19.64 11.09
N PRO A 277 2.99 20.22 10.21
CA PRO A 277 4.46 20.04 10.25
C PRO A 277 5.07 20.35 11.62
N ALA A 278 4.68 21.43 12.28
CA ALA A 278 5.23 21.81 13.59
C ALA A 278 4.96 20.76 14.69
N GLN A 279 3.78 20.10 14.66
CA GLN A 279 3.47 19.04 15.60
C GLN A 279 4.28 17.77 15.28
N ILE A 280 4.47 17.47 14.00
CA ILE A 280 5.33 16.36 13.56
C ILE A 280 6.78 16.60 14.02
N ASP A 281 7.32 17.79 13.78
CA ASP A 281 8.67 18.16 14.23
C ASP A 281 8.80 18.06 15.76
N GLY A 282 7.78 18.50 16.50
CA GLY A 282 7.71 18.37 17.95
C GLY A 282 7.69 16.92 18.45
N LEU A 283 6.98 16.03 17.74
CA LEU A 283 6.99 14.59 18.04
C LEU A 283 8.36 13.97 17.73
N LEU A 284 9.00 14.37 16.62
CA LEU A 284 10.34 13.91 16.22
C LEU A 284 11.44 14.40 17.17
N ALA A 285 11.26 15.54 17.81
CA ALA A 285 12.24 16.14 18.72
C ALA A 285 12.20 15.57 20.16
N ARG A 286 11.25 14.69 20.51
CA ARG A 286 11.14 14.11 21.86
C ARG A 286 12.35 13.22 22.15
N PRO A 287 13.02 13.37 23.34
CA PRO A 287 14.23 12.61 23.67
C PRO A 287 14.02 11.08 23.73
N GLU A 288 12.80 10.66 24.05
CA GLU A 288 12.42 9.25 24.26
C GLU A 288 12.02 8.54 22.95
N GLY A 289 11.92 9.27 21.83
CA GLY A 289 11.39 8.77 20.57
C GLY A 289 12.43 8.49 19.48
N PHE A 290 13.60 9.15 19.50
CA PHE A 290 14.50 9.14 18.34
C PHE A 290 15.98 9.24 18.75
N ALA A 291 16.60 8.13 19.12
CA ALA A 291 18.05 8.04 19.01
C ALA A 291 18.39 8.07 17.50
N ARG A 292 19.12 9.10 17.05
CA ARG A 292 19.61 9.21 15.68
C ARG A 292 20.39 7.94 15.32
N GLY A 293 19.82 7.09 14.47
CA GLY A 293 20.45 5.86 13.98
C GLY A 293 19.90 4.55 14.53
N GLU A 294 19.13 4.53 15.63
CA GLU A 294 18.37 3.36 16.05
C GLU A 294 16.92 3.51 15.59
N ALA A 295 16.26 2.38 15.27
CA ALA A 295 14.86 2.37 14.90
C ALA A 295 14.08 3.26 15.85
N ALA A 296 13.24 4.15 15.30
CA ALA A 296 12.29 4.90 16.09
C ALA A 296 11.53 3.88 16.96
N VAL A 297 11.90 3.78 18.23
CA VAL A 297 11.19 2.95 19.20
C VAL A 297 9.85 3.66 19.38
N GLY A 298 8.88 3.20 18.61
CA GLY A 298 7.49 3.39 18.67
C GLY A 298 6.97 4.68 19.29
N LEU A 299 6.66 5.69 18.47
CA LEU A 299 5.54 6.55 18.82
C LEU A 299 4.33 5.64 19.03
N SER A 300 3.86 5.56 20.26
CA SER A 300 2.71 4.75 20.59
C SER A 300 1.45 5.39 20.02
N ARG A 301 0.39 4.60 19.85
CA ARG A 301 -0.94 5.14 19.54
C ARG A 301 -1.30 6.27 20.52
N GLU A 302 -0.93 6.15 21.77
CA GLU A 302 -1.23 7.10 22.86
C GLU A 302 -0.59 8.48 22.63
N ASP A 303 0.57 8.55 21.98
CA ASP A 303 1.25 9.81 21.67
C ASP A 303 0.58 10.58 20.52
N VAL A 304 0.06 9.87 19.54
CA VAL A 304 -0.41 10.43 18.27
C VAL A 304 -1.93 10.56 18.22
N TRP A 305 -2.65 9.61 18.84
CA TRP A 305 -4.10 9.53 18.75
C TRP A 305 -4.84 10.79 19.21
N PRO A 306 -4.45 11.49 20.29
CA PRO A 306 -5.14 12.72 20.70
C PRO A 306 -5.09 13.83 19.65
N LEU A 307 -4.01 13.91 18.86
CA LEU A 307 -3.87 14.86 17.75
C LEU A 307 -4.71 14.43 16.56
N VAL A 308 -4.71 13.14 16.22
CA VAL A 308 -5.55 12.56 15.18
C VAL A 308 -7.02 12.81 15.47
N GLU A 309 -7.47 12.50 16.70
CA GLU A 309 -8.84 12.72 17.13
C GLU A 309 -9.26 14.18 17.02
N LYS A 310 -8.38 15.09 17.46
CA LYS A 310 -8.62 16.54 17.38
C LYS A 310 -8.71 17.03 15.94
N GLU A 311 -7.86 16.52 15.06
CA GLU A 311 -7.84 16.87 13.62
C GLU A 311 -9.11 16.37 12.91
N LEU A 312 -9.49 15.11 13.11
CA LEU A 312 -10.67 14.52 12.50
C LEU A 312 -11.96 15.18 13.02
N GLY A 313 -12.00 15.46 14.33
CA GLY A 313 -13.11 16.22 14.95
C GLY A 313 -13.22 17.62 14.36
N PHE A 314 -12.11 18.32 14.17
CA PHE A 314 -12.11 19.64 13.52
C PHE A 314 -12.70 19.57 12.10
N ALA A 315 -12.26 18.62 11.30
CA ALA A 315 -12.77 18.46 9.93
C ALA A 315 -14.28 18.21 9.92
N HIS A 316 -14.77 17.30 10.79
CA HIS A 316 -16.19 16.97 10.95
C HIS A 316 -17.01 18.19 11.35
N TYR A 317 -16.61 18.87 12.45
CA TYR A 317 -17.39 19.99 12.99
C TYR A 317 -17.31 21.22 12.10
N HIS A 318 -16.17 21.50 11.46
CA HIS A 318 -16.09 22.56 10.45
C HIS A 318 -17.18 22.38 9.39
N ARG A 319 -17.32 21.17 8.84
CA ARG A 319 -18.35 20.89 7.84
C ARG A 319 -19.76 20.96 8.39
N LEU A 320 -19.99 20.41 9.58
CA LEU A 320 -21.29 20.45 10.24
C LEU A 320 -21.77 21.90 10.45
N PHE A 321 -20.92 22.75 11.02
CA PHE A 321 -21.26 24.14 11.33
C PHE A 321 -21.38 25.04 10.09
N THR A 322 -20.60 24.78 9.04
CA THR A 322 -20.61 25.65 7.84
C THR A 322 -21.70 25.29 6.84
N VAL A 323 -22.13 24.04 6.79
CA VAL A 323 -23.10 23.55 5.79
C VAL A 323 -24.44 23.13 6.41
N HIS A 324 -24.43 22.74 7.68
CA HIS A 324 -25.62 22.32 8.43
C HIS A 324 -25.78 23.12 9.74
N PRO A 325 -25.76 24.49 9.69
CA PRO A 325 -25.81 25.33 10.89
C PRO A 325 -27.07 25.12 11.71
N GLU A 326 -28.16 24.64 11.10
CA GLU A 326 -29.42 24.30 11.76
C GLU A 326 -29.29 23.15 12.76
N ARG A 327 -28.20 22.36 12.69
CA ARG A 327 -27.91 21.25 13.60
C ARG A 327 -27.03 21.67 14.77
N THR A 328 -26.66 22.96 14.88
CA THR A 328 -25.72 23.48 15.86
C THR A 328 -26.35 24.54 16.76
N ALA A 329 -25.86 24.67 18.00
CA ALA A 329 -26.39 25.59 19.00
C ALA A 329 -25.51 26.82 19.25
N MET A 330 -24.40 27.00 18.50
CA MET A 330 -23.51 28.18 18.57
C MET A 330 -22.91 28.48 17.21
N SER A 331 -22.21 29.62 17.09
CA SER A 331 -21.49 29.98 15.85
C SER A 331 -20.23 29.12 15.65
N TRP A 332 -19.80 28.96 14.40
CA TRP A 332 -18.51 28.30 14.11
C TRP A 332 -17.34 29.04 14.77
N ALA A 333 -17.31 30.37 14.73
CA ALA A 333 -16.23 31.15 15.31
C ALA A 333 -16.06 30.90 16.82
N ASP A 334 -17.18 30.92 17.57
CA ASP A 334 -17.16 30.63 19.01
C ASP A 334 -16.78 29.20 19.31
N PHE A 335 -17.20 28.26 18.47
CA PHE A 335 -16.84 26.84 18.62
C PHE A 335 -15.36 26.61 18.34
N GLU A 336 -14.84 27.11 17.21
CA GLU A 336 -13.44 26.92 16.80
C GLU A 336 -12.47 27.46 17.83
N GLU A 337 -12.71 28.68 18.33
CA GLU A 337 -11.85 29.31 19.36
C GLU A 337 -11.74 28.41 20.61
N LYS A 338 -12.88 27.94 21.12
CA LYS A 338 -12.93 27.07 22.30
C LYS A 338 -12.34 25.68 22.02
N TYR A 339 -12.67 25.11 20.86
CA TYR A 339 -12.18 23.78 20.44
C TYR A 339 -10.66 23.76 20.30
N ALA A 340 -10.07 24.86 19.81
CA ALA A 340 -8.63 24.95 19.61
C ALA A 340 -7.82 24.79 20.90
N VAL A 341 -8.30 25.30 22.01
CA VAL A 341 -7.60 25.31 23.32
C VAL A 341 -8.05 24.21 24.28
N ALA A 342 -9.25 23.65 24.07
CA ALA A 342 -9.86 22.67 24.96
C ALA A 342 -9.03 21.37 25.05
N ASP A 343 -8.91 20.85 26.27
CA ASP A 343 -8.44 19.49 26.51
C ASP A 343 -9.50 18.42 26.09
N PRO A 344 -9.19 17.11 26.10
CA PRO A 344 -10.14 16.10 25.66
C PRO A 344 -11.47 16.09 26.43
N ALA A 345 -11.46 16.33 27.75
CA ALA A 345 -12.67 16.35 28.58
C ALA A 345 -13.51 17.61 28.30
N GLU A 346 -12.86 18.76 28.22
CA GLU A 346 -13.48 20.05 27.87
C GLU A 346 -14.09 20.02 26.46
N ARG A 347 -13.41 19.38 25.49
CA ARG A 347 -13.95 19.17 24.14
C ARG A 347 -15.25 18.37 24.17
N GLY A 348 -15.31 17.30 24.97
CA GLY A 348 -16.54 16.52 25.13
C GLY A 348 -17.73 17.36 25.60
N VAL A 349 -17.51 18.21 26.61
CA VAL A 349 -18.53 19.14 27.12
C VAL A 349 -18.91 20.19 26.08
N LEU A 350 -17.92 20.78 25.41
CA LEU A 350 -18.14 21.77 24.36
C LEU A 350 -18.98 21.18 23.20
N VAL A 351 -18.62 20.00 22.72
CA VAL A 351 -19.33 19.30 21.65
C VAL A 351 -20.77 19.00 22.06
N ALA A 352 -20.98 18.50 23.29
CA ALA A 352 -22.32 18.21 23.77
C ALA A 352 -23.22 19.45 23.84
N ALA A 353 -22.64 20.61 24.19
CA ALA A 353 -23.35 21.89 24.23
C ALA A 353 -23.59 22.48 22.84
N ALA A 354 -22.65 22.30 21.92
CA ALA A 354 -22.66 22.91 20.59
C ALA A 354 -23.44 22.10 19.55
N VAL A 355 -23.51 20.78 19.71
CA VAL A 355 -24.18 19.83 18.80
C VAL A 355 -25.22 19.06 19.61
N PRO A 356 -26.48 19.53 19.62
CA PRO A 356 -27.54 18.95 20.46
C PRO A 356 -27.87 17.50 20.16
N ASP A 357 -27.94 17.13 18.85
CA ASP A 357 -28.22 15.76 18.46
C ASP A 357 -26.94 14.88 18.67
N PRO A 358 -27.01 13.82 19.50
CA PRO A 358 -25.92 12.88 19.67
C PRO A 358 -25.52 12.18 18.36
N GLY A 359 -26.45 12.03 17.40
CA GLY A 359 -26.20 11.41 16.10
C GLY A 359 -25.27 12.22 15.18
N ASP A 360 -25.16 13.53 15.42
CA ASP A 360 -24.27 14.45 14.70
C ASP A 360 -22.90 14.63 15.39
N ARG A 361 -22.69 13.99 16.55
CA ARG A 361 -21.41 14.02 17.26
C ARG A 361 -20.49 12.92 16.76
N LEU A 362 -19.24 13.28 16.47
CA LEU A 362 -18.22 12.31 16.05
C LEU A 362 -17.73 11.49 17.25
N ASP A 363 -18.00 10.20 17.22
CA ASP A 363 -17.47 9.19 18.17
C ASP A 363 -16.54 8.24 17.41
N LEU A 364 -15.24 8.51 17.45
CA LEU A 364 -14.23 7.72 16.76
C LEU A 364 -14.03 6.33 17.37
N ALA A 365 -14.27 6.15 18.66
CA ALA A 365 -14.17 4.85 19.32
C ALA A 365 -15.28 3.92 18.82
N ARG A 366 -16.52 4.40 18.82
CA ARG A 366 -17.65 3.66 18.28
C ARG A 366 -17.54 3.45 16.76
N LEU A 367 -16.98 4.42 16.04
CA LEU A 367 -16.75 4.28 14.62
C LEU A 367 -15.71 3.19 14.31
N ASP A 368 -14.62 3.07 15.11
CA ASP A 368 -13.62 2.00 14.96
C ASP A 368 -14.15 0.62 15.39
N ARG A 369 -14.99 0.57 16.43
CA ARG A 369 -15.48 -0.68 17.05
C ARG A 369 -16.99 -0.64 17.25
N PRO A 370 -17.82 -0.64 16.16
CA PRO A 370 -19.25 -0.38 16.26
C PRO A 370 -20.04 -1.43 17.06
N LEU A 371 -19.54 -2.66 17.15
CA LEU A 371 -20.14 -3.76 17.92
C LEU A 371 -19.48 -4.02 19.28
N GLU A 372 -18.57 -3.15 19.73
CA GLU A 372 -17.95 -3.32 21.04
C GLU A 372 -18.99 -3.23 22.15
N GLY A 373 -19.10 -4.28 22.97
CA GLY A 373 -20.09 -4.40 24.03
C GLY A 373 -21.54 -4.64 23.55
N VAL A 374 -21.81 -4.66 22.25
CA VAL A 374 -23.13 -4.98 21.71
C VAL A 374 -23.37 -6.48 21.73
N ARG A 375 -24.56 -6.90 22.21
CA ARG A 375 -24.97 -8.31 22.27
C ARG A 375 -26.34 -8.46 21.66
N PHE A 376 -26.51 -9.52 20.88
CA PHE A 376 -27.77 -9.92 20.27
C PHE A 376 -28.29 -11.19 20.97
N GLY A 377 -29.59 -11.32 21.11
CA GLY A 377 -30.23 -12.46 21.76
C GLY A 377 -30.23 -13.73 20.90
N SER A 378 -30.06 -13.59 19.59
CA SER A 378 -30.02 -14.69 18.64
C SER A 378 -29.17 -14.38 17.42
N HIS A 379 -28.88 -15.42 16.61
CA HIS A 379 -28.26 -15.22 15.30
C HIS A 379 -29.14 -14.42 14.34
N GLU A 380 -30.46 -14.58 14.42
CA GLU A 380 -31.43 -13.85 13.57
C GLU A 380 -31.39 -12.36 13.88
N GLU A 381 -31.37 -11.98 15.16
CA GLU A 381 -31.21 -10.58 15.58
C GLU A 381 -29.87 -9.98 15.12
N LEU A 382 -28.78 -10.77 15.20
CA LEU A 382 -27.50 -10.34 14.66
C LEU A 382 -27.59 -10.09 13.14
N GLN A 383 -28.21 -11.02 12.36
CA GLN A 383 -28.35 -10.84 10.90
C GLN A 383 -29.10 -9.54 10.59
N GLU A 384 -30.21 -9.27 11.29
CA GLU A 384 -31.01 -8.08 11.07
C GLU A 384 -30.22 -6.82 11.44
N GLY A 385 -29.66 -6.76 12.65
CA GLY A 385 -28.88 -5.62 13.12
C GLY A 385 -27.69 -5.30 12.23
N LEU A 386 -27.02 -6.30 11.64
CA LEU A 386 -25.93 -6.05 10.70
C LEU A 386 -26.41 -5.62 9.31
N ARG A 387 -27.56 -6.08 8.84
CA ARG A 387 -28.18 -5.52 7.63
C ARG A 387 -28.53 -4.05 7.82
N GLU A 388 -29.17 -3.70 8.93
CA GLU A 388 -29.46 -2.30 9.28
C GLU A 388 -28.20 -1.44 9.35
N TYR A 389 -27.13 -1.95 9.96
CA TYR A 389 -25.83 -1.27 10.00
C TYR A 389 -25.28 -0.98 8.61
N VAL A 390 -25.29 -1.96 7.70
CA VAL A 390 -24.78 -1.79 6.33
C VAL A 390 -25.69 -0.84 5.52
N GLU A 391 -27.02 -0.90 5.71
CA GLU A 391 -27.97 0.02 5.08
C GLU A 391 -27.76 1.46 5.54
N ALA A 392 -27.55 1.66 6.84
CA ALA A 392 -27.24 2.97 7.42
C ALA A 392 -25.90 3.51 6.90
N ASP A 393 -24.86 2.67 6.77
CA ASP A 393 -23.60 3.07 6.17
C ASP A 393 -23.77 3.51 4.71
N LEU A 394 -24.48 2.73 3.91
CA LEU A 394 -24.79 3.07 2.52
C LEU A 394 -25.56 4.39 2.42
N SER A 395 -26.57 4.59 3.28
CA SER A 395 -27.33 5.84 3.30
C SER A 395 -26.41 7.04 3.59
N ARG A 396 -25.64 6.99 4.68
CA ARG A 396 -24.72 8.07 5.07
C ARG A 396 -23.66 8.36 4.01
N ARG A 397 -23.14 7.34 3.37
CA ARG A 397 -22.07 7.46 2.37
C ARG A 397 -22.56 7.85 0.97
N HIS A 398 -23.88 7.89 0.73
CA HIS A 398 -24.45 8.24 -0.57
C HIS A 398 -25.42 9.45 -0.52
N ASP A 399 -25.69 10.02 0.67
CA ASP A 399 -26.49 11.22 0.86
C ASP A 399 -25.63 12.41 1.31
N PRO A 400 -25.54 13.50 0.52
CA PRO A 400 -24.77 14.70 0.86
C PRO A 400 -25.17 15.37 2.18
N SER A 401 -26.38 15.08 2.73
CA SER A 401 -26.78 15.57 4.06
C SER A 401 -25.85 15.08 5.18
N HIS A 402 -25.11 14.00 4.93
CA HIS A 402 -24.05 13.47 5.79
C HIS A 402 -22.65 13.91 5.37
N SER A 403 -22.52 15.09 4.74
CA SER A 403 -21.23 15.60 4.26
C SER A 403 -20.13 15.75 5.33
N PRO A 404 -20.40 15.81 6.66
CA PRO A 404 -19.36 15.67 7.68
C PRO A 404 -18.57 14.35 7.62
N ASP A 405 -19.16 13.26 7.12
CA ASP A 405 -18.46 11.99 6.90
C ASP A 405 -17.39 12.11 5.80
N LEU A 406 -17.67 12.88 4.73
CA LEU A 406 -16.66 13.20 3.71
C LEU A 406 -15.55 14.10 4.27
N ALA A 407 -15.89 15.02 5.19
CA ALA A 407 -14.90 15.85 5.87
C ALA A 407 -13.95 15.01 6.75
N VAL A 408 -14.48 14.01 7.47
CA VAL A 408 -13.65 13.03 8.20
C VAL A 408 -12.73 12.26 7.24
N PHE A 409 -13.23 11.85 6.07
CA PHE A 409 -12.41 11.19 5.05
C PHE A 409 -11.26 12.09 4.55
N LEU A 410 -11.52 13.37 4.28
CA LEU A 410 -10.47 14.34 3.92
C LEU A 410 -9.48 14.56 5.07
N GLY A 411 -10.00 14.60 6.32
CA GLY A 411 -9.17 14.63 7.53
C GLY A 411 -8.25 13.43 7.63
N LEU A 412 -8.74 12.22 7.35
CA LEU A 412 -7.93 10.99 7.32
C LEU A 412 -6.81 11.05 6.29
N LEU A 413 -7.06 11.61 5.09
CA LEU A 413 -6.02 11.80 4.07
C LEU A 413 -4.96 12.80 4.53
N SER A 414 -5.37 13.94 5.12
CA SER A 414 -4.47 14.94 5.69
C SER A 414 -3.60 14.34 6.79
N VAL A 415 -4.21 13.67 7.76
CA VAL A 415 -3.53 12.97 8.85
C VAL A 415 -2.52 11.96 8.31
N TYR A 416 -2.92 11.13 7.35
CA TYR A 416 -2.02 10.16 6.74
C TYR A 416 -0.80 10.83 6.10
N GLY A 417 -0.99 11.92 5.36
CA GLY A 417 0.08 12.70 4.75
C GLY A 417 1.10 13.26 5.77
N GLN A 418 0.67 13.51 6.99
CA GLN A 418 1.57 13.93 8.08
C GLN A 418 2.24 12.73 8.78
N LEU A 419 1.46 11.69 9.09
CA LEU A 419 1.96 10.53 9.83
C LEU A 419 3.04 9.76 9.09
N VAL A 420 3.02 9.69 7.75
CA VAL A 420 4.09 9.06 6.96
C VAL A 420 5.47 9.71 7.19
N LYS A 421 5.51 10.97 7.64
CA LYS A 421 6.76 11.66 8.00
C LYS A 421 7.37 11.15 9.30
N LEU A 422 6.55 10.59 10.20
CA LEU A 422 7.00 9.95 11.44
C LEU A 422 7.59 8.55 11.22
N GLY A 423 7.31 7.93 10.07
CA GLY A 423 7.74 6.61 9.72
C GLY A 423 6.70 5.53 9.93
N ASP A 424 7.15 4.34 10.33
CA ASP A 424 6.23 3.26 10.65
C ASP A 424 5.51 3.56 11.96
N ILE A 425 4.20 3.80 11.85
CA ILE A 425 3.29 4.13 12.95
C ILE A 425 2.47 2.93 13.42
N GLY A 426 2.85 1.74 12.93
CA GLY A 426 2.24 0.47 13.30
C GLY A 426 0.91 0.15 12.63
N GLY A 427 0.54 -1.11 12.76
CA GLY A 427 -0.64 -1.69 12.09
C GLY A 427 -1.98 -1.09 12.52
N TRP A 428 -2.06 -0.46 13.70
CA TRP A 428 -3.30 0.13 14.21
C TRP A 428 -3.84 1.24 13.30
N TRP A 429 -2.96 2.14 12.82
CA TRP A 429 -3.34 3.24 11.94
C TRP A 429 -3.76 2.71 10.57
N HIS A 430 -2.98 1.82 9.99
CA HIS A 430 -3.30 1.22 8.69
C HIS A 430 -4.64 0.48 8.74
N GLY A 431 -4.92 -0.23 9.84
CA GLY A 431 -6.19 -0.91 10.05
C GLY A 431 -7.38 0.05 10.23
N PHE A 432 -7.20 1.16 10.95
CA PHE A 432 -8.21 2.19 11.15
C PHE A 432 -8.49 2.95 9.84
N PHE A 433 -7.42 3.44 9.18
CA PHE A 433 -7.52 4.14 7.91
C PHE A 433 -8.16 3.28 6.82
N SER A 434 -7.73 2.03 6.68
CA SER A 434 -8.29 1.14 5.65
C SER A 434 -9.77 0.86 5.88
N TYR A 435 -10.17 0.67 7.11
CA TYR A 435 -11.57 0.42 7.46
C TYR A 435 -12.48 1.60 7.08
N LEU A 436 -12.07 2.84 7.32
CA LEU A 436 -12.86 4.05 7.08
C LEU A 436 -12.75 4.59 5.65
N ALA A 437 -11.55 4.50 5.05
CA ALA A 437 -11.21 5.21 3.81
C ALA A 437 -10.99 4.28 2.60
N SER A 438 -10.65 3.00 2.83
CA SER A 438 -10.30 2.07 1.75
C SER A 438 -11.35 0.98 1.55
N GLY A 439 -12.60 1.26 1.83
CA GLY A 439 -13.67 0.28 1.71
C GLY A 439 -14.13 0.00 0.28
N PRO A 440 -15.11 -0.90 0.13
CA PRO A 440 -15.60 -1.34 -1.17
C PRO A 440 -16.49 -0.28 -1.85
N PRO A 441 -16.69 -0.41 -3.18
CA PRO A 441 -17.75 0.28 -3.89
C PRO A 441 -19.13 0.05 -3.26
N GLY A 442 -19.98 1.10 -3.20
CA GLY A 442 -21.33 0.97 -2.67
C GLY A 442 -22.16 -0.16 -3.30
N PRO A 443 -22.11 -0.41 -4.63
CA PRO A 443 -22.75 -1.57 -5.23
C PRO A 443 -22.36 -2.92 -4.60
N ARG A 444 -21.13 -3.09 -4.14
CA ARG A 444 -20.67 -4.33 -3.48
C ARG A 444 -21.31 -4.56 -2.12
N LEU A 445 -21.58 -3.48 -1.38
CA LEU A 445 -22.34 -3.58 -0.11
C LEU A 445 -23.83 -3.82 -0.35
N ARG A 446 -24.44 -3.27 -1.41
CA ARG A 446 -25.80 -3.64 -1.81
C ARG A 446 -25.89 -5.13 -2.19
N GLN A 447 -24.90 -5.65 -2.92
CA GLN A 447 -24.77 -7.07 -3.22
C GLN A 447 -24.64 -7.92 -1.94
N LEU A 448 -23.84 -7.50 -0.97
CA LEU A 448 -23.72 -8.15 0.33
C LEU A 448 -25.07 -8.23 1.06
N LEU A 449 -25.86 -7.16 1.06
CA LEU A 449 -27.22 -7.15 1.63
C LEU A 449 -28.14 -8.17 0.93
N ALA A 450 -28.14 -8.20 -0.41
CA ALA A 450 -28.92 -9.15 -1.19
C ALA A 450 -28.53 -10.60 -0.88
N LEU A 451 -27.23 -10.88 -0.78
CA LEU A 451 -26.71 -12.20 -0.41
C LEU A 451 -27.07 -12.60 1.02
N SER A 452 -27.03 -11.66 1.95
CA SER A 452 -27.45 -11.89 3.33
C SER A 452 -28.95 -12.21 3.41
N ARG A 453 -29.81 -11.48 2.69
CA ARG A 453 -31.25 -11.76 2.60
C ARG A 453 -31.54 -13.12 1.95
N ALA A 454 -30.74 -13.51 0.97
CA ALA A 454 -30.84 -14.83 0.32
C ALA A 454 -30.25 -15.98 1.17
N GLY A 455 -29.64 -15.70 2.32
CA GLY A 455 -29.02 -16.69 3.20
C GLY A 455 -27.69 -17.28 2.71
N VAL A 456 -27.13 -16.74 1.62
CA VAL A 456 -25.82 -17.15 1.06
C VAL A 456 -24.67 -16.59 1.90
N VAL A 457 -24.84 -15.39 2.46
CA VAL A 457 -23.90 -14.80 3.42
C VAL A 457 -24.60 -14.67 4.76
N ARG A 458 -23.96 -15.10 5.83
CA ARG A 458 -24.41 -14.99 7.22
C ARG A 458 -23.30 -14.37 8.07
N PHE A 459 -23.68 -13.51 8.99
CA PHE A 459 -22.75 -12.82 9.88
C PHE A 459 -22.52 -13.64 11.15
N VAL A 460 -21.27 -13.70 11.63
CA VAL A 460 -20.90 -14.32 12.90
C VAL A 460 -20.77 -13.29 14.02
N GLY A 461 -20.37 -12.07 13.70
CA GLY A 461 -20.23 -10.96 14.65
C GLY A 461 -18.80 -10.48 14.87
N ALA A 462 -18.64 -9.64 15.91
CA ALA A 462 -17.35 -9.07 16.30
C ALA A 462 -16.51 -10.08 17.09
N ASP A 463 -15.18 -9.83 17.11
CA ASP A 463 -14.19 -10.63 17.83
C ASP A 463 -14.38 -12.14 17.58
N MET A 464 -14.57 -12.49 16.31
CA MET A 464 -14.77 -13.89 15.88
C MET A 464 -13.55 -14.73 16.27
N GLU A 465 -13.79 -15.73 17.10
CA GLU A 465 -12.83 -16.79 17.44
C GLU A 465 -13.11 -18.02 16.60
N VAL A 466 -12.05 -18.67 16.13
CA VAL A 466 -12.14 -19.97 15.43
C VAL A 466 -11.33 -21.00 16.20
N ARG A 467 -11.97 -22.14 16.51
CA ARG A 467 -11.33 -23.30 17.14
C ARG A 467 -11.40 -24.50 16.21
N ALA A 468 -10.34 -25.26 16.22
CA ALA A 468 -10.23 -26.53 15.49
C ALA A 468 -10.39 -27.67 16.50
N GLU A 469 -11.59 -28.22 16.58
CA GLU A 469 -11.94 -29.26 17.58
C GLU A 469 -13.00 -30.24 17.02
N ASP A 470 -13.10 -31.43 17.56
CA ASP A 470 -14.10 -32.46 17.21
C ASP A 470 -14.20 -32.78 15.69
N GLY A 471 -13.11 -32.61 14.95
CA GLY A 471 -13.04 -32.89 13.50
C GLY A 471 -13.70 -31.81 12.61
N VAL A 472 -13.96 -30.61 13.13
CA VAL A 472 -14.52 -29.46 12.43
C VAL A 472 -13.81 -28.16 12.83
N PHE A 473 -14.08 -27.10 12.10
CA PHE A 473 -13.81 -25.74 12.56
C PHE A 473 -15.08 -25.18 13.21
N ARG A 474 -14.94 -24.57 14.39
CA ARG A 474 -16.04 -23.95 15.13
C ARG A 474 -15.75 -22.46 15.32
N ALA A 475 -16.67 -21.61 14.86
CA ALA A 475 -16.61 -20.18 15.06
C ALA A 475 -17.60 -19.71 16.10
N SER A 476 -17.19 -18.77 16.95
CA SER A 476 -18.03 -18.11 17.94
C SER A 476 -17.71 -16.61 18.00
N SER A 477 -18.63 -15.84 18.58
CA SER A 477 -18.46 -14.40 18.79
C SER A 477 -19.16 -13.98 20.09
N PRO A 478 -18.57 -13.05 20.86
CA PRO A 478 -19.25 -12.45 22.01
C PRO A 478 -20.48 -11.63 21.63
N SER A 479 -20.66 -11.30 20.33
CA SER A 479 -21.88 -10.64 19.84
C SER A 479 -23.14 -11.49 20.01
N VAL A 480 -23.03 -12.85 19.99
CA VAL A 480 -24.13 -13.78 20.28
C VAL A 480 -23.63 -14.83 21.28
N PRO A 481 -23.70 -14.54 22.59
CA PRO A 481 -23.15 -15.41 23.60
C PRO A 481 -23.76 -16.83 23.58
N GLY A 482 -22.88 -17.84 23.65
CA GLY A 482 -23.30 -19.25 23.67
C GLY A 482 -23.67 -19.85 22.31
N ALA A 483 -23.68 -19.06 21.25
CA ALA A 483 -23.90 -19.53 19.90
C ALA A 483 -22.59 -19.82 19.17
N SER A 484 -22.58 -20.84 18.30
CA SER A 484 -21.44 -21.18 17.46
C SER A 484 -21.90 -21.71 16.10
N VAL A 485 -21.01 -21.65 15.13
CA VAL A 485 -21.18 -22.18 13.78
C VAL A 485 -20.06 -23.18 13.51
N GLU A 486 -20.43 -24.37 13.03
CA GLU A 486 -19.50 -25.40 12.62
C GLU A 486 -19.40 -25.47 11.10
N ALA A 487 -18.19 -25.72 10.61
CA ALA A 487 -17.94 -25.92 9.19
C ALA A 487 -16.74 -26.84 8.95
N ARG A 488 -16.71 -27.44 7.76
CA ARG A 488 -15.57 -28.24 7.29
C ARG A 488 -14.56 -27.41 6.50
N ALA A 489 -14.85 -26.11 6.27
CA ALA A 489 -13.99 -25.19 5.54
C ALA A 489 -13.78 -23.88 6.32
N LEU A 490 -12.53 -23.41 6.35
CA LEU A 490 -12.13 -22.12 6.90
C LEU A 490 -11.33 -21.36 5.85
N VAL A 491 -11.69 -20.10 5.61
CA VAL A 491 -10.99 -19.18 4.70
C VAL A 491 -10.52 -17.95 5.48
N GLU A 492 -9.23 -17.63 5.37
CA GLU A 492 -8.65 -16.41 5.89
C GLU A 492 -8.73 -15.30 4.84
N ALA A 493 -9.80 -14.51 4.87
CA ALA A 493 -10.03 -13.43 3.91
C ALA A 493 -9.17 -12.19 4.20
N ARG A 494 -7.85 -12.36 4.17
CA ARG A 494 -6.83 -11.33 4.40
C ARG A 494 -5.56 -11.62 3.60
N LEU A 495 -4.79 -10.57 3.33
CA LEU A 495 -3.51 -10.71 2.64
C LEU A 495 -2.42 -11.28 3.57
N PRO A 496 -1.39 -11.94 3.02
CA PRO A 496 -0.17 -12.27 3.75
C PRO A 496 0.48 -11.01 4.34
N GLU A 497 1.09 -11.14 5.50
CA GLU A 497 1.81 -10.01 6.12
C GLU A 497 3.12 -9.72 5.38
N PRO A 498 3.43 -8.44 5.09
CA PRO A 498 4.62 -8.06 4.35
C PRO A 498 5.88 -8.07 5.24
N THR A 499 6.11 -9.13 6.00
CA THR A 499 7.30 -9.25 6.86
C THR A 499 8.44 -9.97 6.15
N VAL A 500 9.66 -9.46 6.29
CA VAL A 500 10.87 -10.06 5.71
C VAL A 500 11.19 -11.40 6.36
N ARG A 501 10.94 -11.53 7.68
CA ARG A 501 11.24 -12.73 8.47
C ARG A 501 10.48 -13.97 8.02
N ARG A 502 9.27 -13.78 7.47
CA ARG A 502 8.41 -14.87 6.98
C ARG A 502 8.20 -14.82 5.47
N ALA A 503 8.97 -14.01 4.75
CA ALA A 503 8.86 -13.94 3.29
C ALA A 503 9.18 -15.31 2.67
N LEU A 504 8.34 -15.76 1.74
CA LEU A 504 8.62 -16.92 0.90
C LEU A 504 9.52 -16.55 -0.29
N ASP A 505 9.64 -15.28 -0.57
CA ASP A 505 10.49 -14.77 -1.64
C ASP A 505 11.97 -15.02 -1.32
N PRO A 506 12.72 -15.72 -2.20
CA PRO A 506 14.11 -16.09 -1.95
C PRO A 506 15.03 -14.89 -1.79
N LEU A 507 14.77 -13.79 -2.52
CA LEU A 507 15.58 -12.58 -2.44
C LEU A 507 15.46 -11.92 -1.06
N LEU A 508 14.23 -11.79 -0.51
CA LEU A 508 14.02 -11.24 0.83
C LEU A 508 14.62 -12.13 1.92
N ARG A 509 14.53 -13.46 1.77
CA ARG A 509 15.15 -14.42 2.70
C ARG A 509 16.66 -14.28 2.73
N GLU A 510 17.31 -14.13 1.59
CA GLU A 510 18.76 -13.91 1.50
C GLU A 510 19.17 -12.56 2.11
N LEU A 511 18.44 -11.48 1.84
CA LEU A 511 18.69 -10.17 2.45
C LEU A 511 18.57 -10.24 3.99
N HIS A 512 17.56 -10.95 4.49
CA HIS A 512 17.43 -11.19 5.93
C HIS A 512 18.64 -11.96 6.49
N ALA A 513 19.08 -13.01 5.83
CA ALA A 513 20.24 -13.81 6.22
C ALA A 513 21.54 -13.00 6.17
N GLU A 514 21.72 -12.12 5.18
CA GLU A 514 22.88 -11.21 5.06
C GLU A 514 22.89 -10.12 6.15
N GLY A 515 21.77 -9.94 6.86
CA GLY A 515 21.68 -9.02 7.99
C GLY A 515 21.38 -7.57 7.61
N VAL A 516 20.51 -7.35 6.66
CA VAL A 516 19.87 -6.05 6.42
C VAL A 516 19.12 -5.61 7.68
N ALA A 517 19.07 -4.30 7.94
CA ALA A 517 18.31 -3.76 9.08
C ALA A 517 16.81 -4.00 8.91
N GLU A 518 16.16 -4.33 10.02
CA GLU A 518 14.72 -4.53 10.08
C GLU A 518 14.07 -3.58 11.09
N SER A 519 12.86 -3.14 10.78
CA SER A 519 12.01 -2.45 11.74
C SER A 519 11.44 -3.44 12.78
N PRO A 520 10.87 -2.96 13.90
CA PRO A 520 10.17 -3.81 14.86
C PRO A 520 9.07 -4.69 14.22
N ASP A 521 8.38 -4.18 13.20
CA ASP A 521 7.34 -4.89 12.45
C ASP A 521 7.92 -5.86 11.38
N GLY A 522 9.24 -6.04 11.33
CA GLY A 522 9.90 -6.97 10.40
C GLY A 522 9.96 -6.48 8.96
N LEU A 523 9.96 -5.16 8.74
CA LEU A 523 10.12 -4.55 7.41
C LEU A 523 11.58 -4.17 7.17
N LEU A 524 12.01 -4.13 5.91
CA LEU A 524 13.32 -3.60 5.53
C LEU A 524 13.43 -2.13 5.94
N ARG A 525 14.48 -1.78 6.68
CA ARG A 525 14.75 -0.38 7.00
C ARG A 525 15.43 0.31 5.84
N VAL A 526 14.92 1.50 5.51
CA VAL A 526 15.44 2.34 4.43
C VAL A 526 15.75 3.75 4.92
N ASP A 527 16.72 4.39 4.28
CA ASP A 527 16.91 5.83 4.40
C ASP A 527 15.70 6.54 3.80
N ARG A 528 15.05 7.38 4.57
CA ARG A 528 13.80 8.05 4.16
C ARG A 528 14.02 9.15 3.15
N THR A 529 15.26 9.61 3.00
CA THR A 529 15.62 10.66 2.06
C THR A 529 15.62 10.15 0.64
N ASP A 530 16.14 8.92 0.42
CA ASP A 530 16.41 8.41 -0.93
C ASP A 530 16.03 6.92 -1.15
N GLY A 531 15.69 6.19 -0.09
CA GLY A 531 15.28 4.78 -0.18
C GLY A 531 16.45 3.79 -0.14
N ARG A 532 17.69 4.21 0.19
CA ARG A 532 18.81 3.27 0.36
C ARG A 532 18.57 2.29 1.51
N LEU A 533 18.85 1.01 1.28
CA LEU A 533 18.77 -0.01 2.33
C LEU A 533 19.75 0.30 3.45
N LEU A 534 19.30 0.17 4.70
CA LEU A 534 20.16 0.31 5.89
C LEU A 534 20.74 -1.05 6.29
N ASP A 535 22.02 -1.04 6.69
CA ASP A 535 22.62 -2.19 7.37
C ASP A 535 22.24 -2.19 8.87
N ARG A 536 22.61 -3.25 9.60
CA ARG A 536 22.33 -3.38 11.05
C ARG A 536 22.89 -2.25 11.90
N SER A 537 23.90 -1.54 11.42
CA SER A 537 24.45 -0.35 12.10
C SER A 537 23.72 0.94 11.73
N GLY A 538 22.66 0.86 10.91
CA GLY A 538 21.91 2.01 10.44
C GLY A 538 22.57 2.80 9.32
N ARG A 539 23.65 2.27 8.69
CA ARG A 539 24.33 2.96 7.60
C ARG A 539 23.66 2.65 6.27
N PRO A 540 23.37 3.65 5.42
CA PRO A 540 22.83 3.45 4.08
C PRO A 540 23.80 2.63 3.20
N HIS A 541 23.27 1.65 2.46
CA HIS A 541 24.04 0.91 1.49
C HIS A 541 24.26 1.77 0.24
N PRO A 542 25.50 1.97 -0.23
CA PRO A 542 25.77 2.91 -1.32
C PRO A 542 25.18 2.49 -2.67
N ARG A 543 24.78 1.20 -2.83
CA ARG A 543 24.40 0.65 -4.12
C ARG A 543 23.07 -0.10 -4.12
N ARG A 544 22.35 -0.18 -2.99
CA ARG A 544 21.08 -0.92 -2.90
C ARG A 544 20.00 -0.04 -2.33
N PHE A 545 18.86 -0.01 -3.00
CA PHE A 545 17.66 0.75 -2.64
C PHE A 545 16.47 -0.19 -2.50
N ALA A 546 15.45 0.20 -1.75
CA ALA A 546 14.21 -0.54 -1.67
C ALA A 546 13.00 0.39 -1.54
N LEU A 547 11.93 0.05 -2.27
CA LEU A 547 10.62 0.71 -2.28
C LEU A 547 9.51 -0.34 -2.15
N GLY A 548 8.38 0.07 -1.61
CA GLY A 548 7.18 -0.78 -1.60
C GLY A 548 6.79 -1.31 -0.22
N PRO A 549 5.84 -2.26 -0.15
CA PRO A 549 5.17 -2.66 1.08
C PRO A 549 6.08 -3.36 2.10
N HIS A 550 7.21 -3.89 1.68
CA HIS A 550 8.18 -4.57 2.55
C HIS A 550 9.19 -3.64 3.21
N THR A 551 9.05 -2.32 3.06
CA THR A 551 9.94 -1.31 3.65
C THR A 551 9.25 -0.52 4.75
N ASP A 552 10.00 -0.03 5.73
CA ASP A 552 9.50 0.87 6.77
C ASP A 552 9.26 2.31 6.25
N GLY A 553 9.75 2.61 5.03
CA GLY A 553 9.43 3.80 4.26
C GLY A 553 8.22 3.65 3.32
N ARG A 554 7.38 2.62 3.52
CA ARG A 554 6.22 2.36 2.68
C ARG A 554 5.26 3.53 2.62
N THR A 555 4.75 3.79 1.42
CA THR A 555 3.73 4.81 1.17
C THR A 555 2.43 4.13 0.71
N PRO A 556 1.24 4.75 0.96
CA PRO A 556 -0.01 4.19 0.48
C PRO A 556 -0.05 4.17 -1.05
N GLY A 557 -0.30 2.98 -1.61
CA GLY A 557 -0.47 2.79 -3.04
C GLY A 557 0.81 3.02 -3.87
N ALA A 558 0.71 2.75 -5.15
CA ALA A 558 1.73 3.05 -6.16
C ALA A 558 1.19 4.01 -7.23
N PHE A 559 -0.12 4.23 -7.23
CA PHE A 559 -0.86 5.27 -7.95
C PHE A 559 -1.69 6.05 -6.93
N THR A 560 -2.14 7.22 -7.25
CA THR A 560 -2.80 8.11 -6.30
C THR A 560 -3.94 8.89 -6.96
N ARG A 561 -4.71 9.58 -6.13
CA ARG A 561 -5.68 10.56 -6.56
C ARG A 561 -4.96 11.80 -7.06
N PRO A 562 -5.37 12.40 -8.20
CA PRO A 562 -4.83 13.67 -8.68
C PRO A 562 -4.92 14.77 -7.62
N ARG A 563 -3.95 15.65 -7.58
CA ARG A 563 -3.90 16.82 -6.70
C ARG A 563 -3.98 16.53 -5.21
N THR A 564 -3.36 15.43 -4.79
CA THR A 564 -3.29 15.04 -3.36
C THR A 564 -1.86 14.92 -2.83
N GLY A 565 -0.88 15.48 -3.53
CA GLY A 565 0.52 15.49 -3.09
C GLY A 565 1.16 14.10 -2.99
N GLY A 566 0.75 13.15 -3.83
CA GLY A 566 1.03 11.71 -3.79
C GLY A 566 2.37 11.29 -3.18
N PRO A 567 2.41 10.75 -1.93
CA PRO A 567 3.66 10.43 -1.24
C PRO A 567 4.52 9.41 -2.01
N ALA A 568 3.87 8.53 -2.77
CA ALA A 568 4.53 7.56 -3.62
C ALA A 568 5.35 8.20 -4.74
N PHE A 569 4.84 9.26 -5.33
CA PHE A 569 5.52 9.99 -6.41
C PHE A 569 6.74 10.73 -5.90
N ARG A 570 6.61 11.42 -4.75
CA ARG A 570 7.73 12.07 -4.08
C ARG A 570 8.84 11.07 -3.75
N GLN A 571 8.49 9.90 -3.21
CA GLN A 571 9.45 8.85 -2.91
C GLN A 571 10.14 8.31 -4.17
N ASN A 572 9.38 8.06 -5.24
CA ASN A 572 9.94 7.62 -6.52
C ASN A 572 10.90 8.66 -7.09
N ASP A 573 10.54 9.96 -7.02
CA ASP A 573 11.38 11.06 -7.49
C ASP A 573 12.70 11.15 -6.71
N ALA A 574 12.63 11.15 -5.38
CA ALA A 574 13.81 11.19 -4.53
C ALA A 574 14.77 10.01 -4.81
N THR A 575 14.22 8.81 -4.97
CA THR A 575 15.02 7.62 -5.29
C THR A 575 15.60 7.69 -6.70
N ALA A 576 14.82 8.11 -7.71
CA ALA A 576 15.32 8.26 -9.09
C ALA A 576 16.46 9.26 -9.17
N ARG A 577 16.33 10.42 -8.51
CA ARG A 577 17.39 11.44 -8.47
C ARG A 577 18.65 10.92 -7.80
N ALA A 578 18.53 10.25 -6.65
CA ALA A 578 19.68 9.65 -5.96
C ALA A 578 20.37 8.58 -6.83
N VAL A 579 19.60 7.74 -7.52
CA VAL A 579 20.13 6.72 -8.45
C VAL A 579 20.89 7.38 -9.60
N LEU A 580 20.31 8.40 -10.24
CA LEU A 580 20.93 9.10 -11.38
C LEU A 580 22.22 9.82 -10.96
N LEU A 581 22.22 10.54 -9.84
CA LEU A 581 23.42 11.21 -9.31
C LEU A 581 24.56 10.22 -9.04
N LEU A 582 24.28 9.10 -8.37
CA LEU A 582 25.30 8.09 -8.09
C LEU A 582 25.83 7.41 -9.36
N LEU A 583 24.98 7.25 -10.39
CA LEU A 583 25.43 6.72 -11.68
C LEU A 583 26.27 7.74 -12.45
N ALA A 584 25.93 9.03 -12.40
CA ALA A 584 26.71 10.10 -13.00
C ALA A 584 28.10 10.23 -12.35
N GLU A 585 28.16 10.31 -11.02
CA GLU A 585 29.41 10.32 -10.26
C GLU A 585 30.31 9.13 -10.62
N ALA A 586 29.70 7.93 -10.72
CA ALA A 586 30.44 6.73 -11.11
C ALA A 586 30.89 6.77 -12.58
N ALA A 587 30.14 7.40 -13.50
CA ALA A 587 30.53 7.59 -14.90
C ALA A 587 31.73 8.55 -15.01
N GLU A 588 31.63 9.71 -14.38
CA GLU A 588 32.70 10.70 -14.34
C GLU A 588 34.01 10.16 -13.74
N ALA A 589 33.91 9.41 -12.63
CA ALA A 589 35.06 8.78 -12.00
C ALA A 589 35.73 7.75 -12.94
N ALA A 590 34.95 7.00 -13.73
CA ALA A 590 35.51 6.06 -14.69
C ALA A 590 36.17 6.76 -15.89
N GLU A 591 35.58 7.83 -16.40
CA GLU A 591 36.14 8.64 -17.47
C GLU A 591 37.45 9.29 -17.02
N ALA A 592 37.49 9.82 -15.79
CA ALA A 592 38.73 10.36 -15.21
C ALA A 592 39.82 9.30 -15.04
N ALA A 593 39.46 8.08 -14.62
CA ALA A 593 40.40 6.98 -14.49
C ALA A 593 40.95 6.52 -15.85
N GLU A 594 40.08 6.42 -16.87
CA GLU A 594 40.46 6.06 -18.24
C GLU A 594 41.40 7.13 -18.86
N ALA A 595 41.07 8.42 -18.63
CA ALA A 595 41.92 9.53 -19.07
C ALA A 595 43.29 9.51 -18.37
N ALA A 596 43.37 9.18 -17.08
CA ALA A 596 44.62 9.07 -16.34
C ALA A 596 45.45 7.89 -16.85
N GLU A 597 44.85 6.74 -17.14
CA GLU A 597 45.55 5.57 -17.70
C GLU A 597 46.11 5.89 -19.10
N VAL A 598 45.36 6.57 -19.95
CA VAL A 598 45.80 7.03 -21.26
C VAL A 598 46.98 8.00 -21.14
N ALA A 599 46.92 8.93 -20.17
CA ALA A 599 48.01 9.88 -19.93
C ALA A 599 49.29 9.17 -19.43
N GLU A 600 49.18 8.19 -18.54
CA GLU A 600 50.30 7.38 -18.04
C GLU A 600 50.96 6.56 -19.16
N VAL A 601 50.14 5.96 -20.05
CA VAL A 601 50.65 5.23 -21.23
C VAL A 601 51.36 6.18 -22.20
N ALA A 602 50.83 7.39 -22.42
CA ALA A 602 51.47 8.39 -23.28
C ALA A 602 52.82 8.86 -22.70
N GLU A 603 52.87 9.13 -21.40
CA GLU A 603 54.12 9.52 -20.71
C GLU A 603 55.15 8.41 -20.75
N ALA A 604 54.75 7.16 -20.56
CA ALA A 604 55.62 6.00 -20.69
C ALA A 604 56.18 5.83 -22.13
N ALA A 605 55.37 6.11 -23.16
CA ALA A 605 55.81 6.08 -24.56
C ALA A 605 56.81 7.20 -24.86
N ASP A 606 56.58 8.42 -24.39
CA ASP A 606 57.51 9.56 -24.53
C ASP A 606 58.88 9.28 -23.87
N VAL A 607 58.86 8.68 -22.65
CA VAL A 607 60.10 8.27 -21.94
C VAL A 607 60.84 7.18 -22.73
N ALA A 608 60.15 6.24 -23.33
CA ALA A 608 60.73 5.18 -24.14
C ALA A 608 61.38 5.75 -25.43
N GLU A 609 60.71 6.72 -26.09
CA GLU A 609 61.23 7.40 -27.29
C GLU A 609 62.49 8.21 -26.98
N VAL A 610 62.48 8.96 -25.87
CA VAL A 610 63.65 9.72 -25.39
C VAL A 610 64.84 8.76 -25.07
N ALA A 611 64.56 7.62 -24.45
CA ALA A 611 65.59 6.60 -24.16
C ALA A 611 66.17 5.97 -25.44
N GLU A 612 65.34 5.73 -26.47
CA GLU A 612 65.74 5.20 -27.76
C GLU A 612 66.60 6.22 -28.54
N VAL A 613 66.23 7.51 -28.53
CA VAL A 613 67.02 8.60 -29.14
C VAL A 613 68.36 8.73 -28.45
N ALA A 614 68.40 8.75 -27.12
CA ALA A 614 69.68 8.80 -26.35
C ALA A 614 70.55 7.55 -26.57
N GLY A 615 69.92 6.38 -26.79
CA GLY A 615 70.64 5.15 -27.16
C GLY A 615 71.25 5.18 -28.58
N ARG A 616 70.60 5.82 -29.54
CA ARG A 616 71.11 6.01 -30.92
C ARG A 616 72.25 7.02 -30.96
N GLU A 617 72.16 8.13 -30.20
CA GLU A 617 73.29 9.09 -30.11
C GLU A 617 74.55 8.48 -29.48
N LYS A 618 74.45 7.65 -28.45
CA LYS A 618 75.59 6.90 -27.89
C LYS A 618 76.20 5.91 -28.84
N LYS A 619 75.47 5.31 -29.77
CA LYS A 619 75.96 4.42 -30.80
C LYS A 619 76.61 5.15 -31.98
N ALA A 620 76.32 6.42 -32.18
CA ALA A 620 76.95 7.23 -33.24
C ALA A 620 78.26 7.89 -32.82
N VAL A 621 78.61 7.86 -31.53
CA VAL A 621 79.86 8.43 -30.98
C VAL A 621 80.93 7.36 -30.71
N LEU A 622 80.62 6.08 -30.85
CA LEU A 622 81.56 4.94 -30.83
C LEU A 622 81.84 4.47 -32.25
#